data_643497fbf9c510bfade8b03d2dc44085
#
_entry.id   643497fbf9c510bfade8b03d2dc44085
#
_cell.length_a   1.000
_cell.length_b   1.000
_cell.length_c   1.000
_cell.angle_alpha   90.00
_cell.angle_beta   90.00
_cell.angle_gamma   90.00
#
_symmetry.space_group_name_H-M   'P 1'
#
loop_
_entity.id
_entity.type
_entity.pdbx_description
1 polymer ?
#
loop_
_entity_poly.entity_id
_entity_poly.type
_entity_poly.pdbx_seq_one_letter_code
_entity_poly.pdbx_strand_id
1 'polypeptide(L)'
;MYLAARGIPAVTERLTQLKTRYAVTGSWAAAEVAPVAPPRLLTLYVDRPRDVEQALDLRPAEAGANVALFTPFDDVVFDRTSMKKGITIAALSQIAADLMTSPGRGPNEAEALMQWMQENEDAWRA
;
A
#
# COMPACT_ATOMS: atom_id res chain seq x y z
N MET A 1 -0.57 -3.96 13.33
CA MET A 1 -1.38 -4.81 12.43
C MET A 1 -2.85 -4.74 12.82
N TYR A 2 -3.72 -4.80 11.85
CA TYR A 2 -5.14 -4.60 12.06
C TYR A 2 -5.96 -5.61 11.27
N LEU A 3 -7.18 -5.84 11.72
CA LEU A 3 -8.16 -6.64 11.02
C LEU A 3 -9.30 -5.73 10.52
N ALA A 4 -9.58 -5.80 9.23
CA ALA A 4 -10.78 -5.25 8.63
C ALA A 4 -11.74 -6.41 8.42
N ALA A 5 -12.82 -6.46 9.20
CA ALA A 5 -13.72 -7.60 9.23
C ALA A 5 -14.40 -7.88 7.89
N ARG A 6 -14.61 -6.84 7.08
CA ARG A 6 -15.23 -6.95 5.77
C ARG A 6 -14.24 -7.19 4.64
N GLY A 7 -12.94 -7.31 4.94
CA GLY A 7 -11.90 -7.59 3.98
C GLY A 7 -11.32 -6.36 3.30
N ILE A 8 -10.27 -6.56 2.53
CA ILE A 8 -9.55 -5.50 1.82
C ILE A 8 -10.43 -4.70 0.87
N PRO A 9 -11.31 -5.31 0.06
CA PRO A 9 -12.15 -4.52 -0.86
C PRO A 9 -13.01 -3.46 -0.17
N ALA A 10 -13.54 -3.76 1.02
CA ALA A 10 -14.32 -2.79 1.78
C ALA A 10 -13.45 -1.62 2.27
N VAL A 11 -12.21 -1.90 2.65
CA VAL A 11 -11.26 -0.87 3.07
C VAL A 11 -10.87 0.03 1.90
N THR A 12 -10.56 -0.54 0.75
CA THR A 12 -10.17 0.24 -0.43
C THR A 12 -11.30 1.15 -0.90
N GLU A 13 -12.53 0.71 -0.78
CA GLU A 13 -13.68 1.54 -1.11
C GLU A 13 -13.75 2.77 -0.18
N ARG A 14 -13.52 2.58 1.12
CA ARG A 14 -13.51 3.68 2.09
C ARG A 14 -12.34 4.63 1.91
N LEU A 15 -11.20 4.13 1.41
CA LEU A 15 -10.03 4.97 1.16
C LEU A 15 -10.32 6.09 0.17
N THR A 16 -11.24 5.89 -0.76
CA THR A 16 -11.61 6.92 -1.73
C THR A 16 -12.21 8.16 -1.09
N GLN A 17 -12.69 8.04 0.15
CA GLN A 17 -13.32 9.13 0.89
C GLN A 17 -12.49 9.58 2.09
N LEU A 18 -11.31 9.01 2.29
CA LEU A 18 -10.47 9.34 3.43
C LEU A 18 -9.90 10.76 3.27
N LYS A 19 -10.04 11.59 4.31
CA LYS A 19 -9.60 12.99 4.28
C LYS A 19 -8.20 13.21 4.83
N THR A 20 -7.68 12.27 5.61
CA THR A 20 -6.32 12.34 6.12
C THR A 20 -5.34 11.80 5.09
N ARG A 21 -4.08 12.25 5.17
CA ARG A 21 -3.05 11.86 4.21
C ARG A 21 -2.68 10.38 4.38
N TYR A 22 -2.62 9.66 3.28
CA TYR A 22 -2.21 8.27 3.25
C TYR A 22 -1.54 7.93 1.92
N ALA A 23 -0.81 6.82 1.89
CA ALA A 23 -0.27 6.25 0.65
C ALA A 23 -0.24 4.73 0.77
N VAL A 24 -0.87 4.04 -0.17
CA VAL A 24 -0.86 2.58 -0.22
C VAL A 24 0.45 2.10 -0.80
N THR A 25 1.06 1.12 -0.15
CA THR A 25 2.33 0.53 -0.56
C THR A 25 2.24 -1.00 -0.46
N GLY A 26 3.36 -1.69 -0.64
CA GLY A 26 3.44 -3.13 -0.46
C GLY A 26 2.74 -3.93 -1.54
N SER A 27 2.35 -5.15 -1.18
CA SER A 27 1.82 -6.14 -2.13
C SER A 27 0.58 -5.68 -2.88
N TRP A 28 -0.36 -5.03 -2.20
CA TRP A 28 -1.58 -4.57 -2.85
C TRP A 28 -1.28 -3.54 -3.93
N ALA A 29 -0.42 -2.57 -3.62
CA ALA A 29 -0.03 -1.54 -4.57
C ALA A 29 0.75 -2.12 -5.75
N ALA A 30 1.68 -3.03 -5.48
CA ALA A 30 2.46 -3.70 -6.52
C ALA A 30 1.56 -4.53 -7.45
N ALA A 31 0.55 -5.19 -6.91
CA ALA A 31 -0.37 -6.01 -7.68
C ALA A 31 -1.21 -5.20 -8.68
N GLU A 32 -1.41 -3.92 -8.42
CA GLU A 32 -2.09 -3.03 -9.38
C GLU A 32 -1.25 -2.76 -10.63
N VAL A 33 0.05 -2.98 -10.56
CA VAL A 33 1.00 -2.70 -11.63
C VAL A 33 1.57 -3.99 -12.21
N ALA A 34 2.08 -4.88 -11.37
CA ALA A 34 2.76 -6.11 -11.77
C ALA A 34 2.33 -7.26 -10.85
N PRO A 35 1.13 -7.83 -11.05
CA PRO A 35 0.62 -8.85 -10.15
C PRO A 35 1.44 -10.15 -10.22
N VAL A 36 1.81 -10.67 -9.04
CA VAL A 36 2.46 -11.97 -8.89
C VAL A 36 1.48 -12.95 -8.26
N ALA A 37 0.80 -12.50 -7.20
CA ALA A 37 -0.19 -13.31 -6.49
C ALA A 37 -1.22 -12.37 -5.86
N PRO A 38 -2.43 -12.86 -5.53
CA PRO A 38 -3.42 -12.03 -4.85
C PRO A 38 -2.88 -11.49 -3.52
N PRO A 39 -2.97 -10.18 -3.28
CA PRO A 39 -2.48 -9.60 -2.03
C PRO A 39 -3.37 -10.00 -0.85
N ARG A 40 -2.74 -10.36 0.27
CA ARG A 40 -3.44 -10.71 1.51
C ARG A 40 -3.35 -9.62 2.57
N LEU A 41 -2.53 -8.62 2.31
CA LEU A 41 -2.28 -7.53 3.24
C LEU A 41 -2.33 -6.21 2.49
N LEU A 42 -3.08 -5.27 3.03
CA LEU A 42 -3.11 -3.90 2.56
C LEU A 42 -2.22 -3.07 3.49
N THR A 43 -1.18 -2.48 2.96
CA THR A 43 -0.21 -1.69 3.74
C THR A 43 -0.32 -0.22 3.37
N LEU A 44 -0.41 0.64 4.38
CA LEU A 44 -0.54 2.08 4.18
C LEU A 44 0.46 2.85 5.04
N TYR A 45 1.03 3.90 4.46
CA TYR A 45 1.63 4.99 5.24
C TYR A 45 0.54 5.97 5.60
N VAL A 46 0.51 6.43 6.85
CA VAL A 46 -0.50 7.36 7.35
C VAL A 46 0.11 8.38 8.29
N ASP A 47 -0.42 9.60 8.29
CA ASP A 47 -0.03 10.66 9.24
C ASP A 47 -0.70 10.47 10.58
N ARG A 48 -1.96 10.09 10.57
CA ARG A 48 -2.82 10.03 11.74
C ARG A 48 -3.45 8.66 11.86
N PRO A 49 -2.70 7.68 12.42
CA PRO A 49 -3.18 6.30 12.46
C PRO A 49 -4.50 6.11 13.19
N ARG A 50 -4.75 6.89 14.26
CA ARG A 50 -6.01 6.76 14.98
C ARG A 50 -7.21 7.21 14.17
N ASP A 51 -7.05 8.29 13.40
CA ASP A 51 -8.12 8.79 12.53
C ASP A 51 -8.41 7.79 11.42
N VAL A 52 -7.36 7.20 10.85
CA VAL A 52 -7.49 6.18 9.81
C VAL A 52 -8.12 4.91 10.37
N GLU A 53 -7.69 4.49 11.55
CA GLU A 53 -8.25 3.33 12.23
C GLU A 53 -9.77 3.45 12.42
N GLN A 54 -10.22 4.61 12.85
CA GLN A 54 -11.65 4.88 13.03
C GLN A 54 -12.39 4.97 11.70
N ALA A 55 -11.82 5.71 10.74
CA ALA A 55 -12.47 5.94 9.45
C ALA A 55 -12.64 4.64 8.66
N LEU A 56 -11.69 3.71 8.78
CA LEU A 56 -11.70 2.44 8.07
C LEU A 56 -12.27 1.29 8.90
N ASP A 57 -12.72 1.56 10.12
CA ASP A 57 -13.25 0.56 11.05
C ASP A 57 -12.28 -0.63 11.24
N LEU A 58 -11.04 -0.29 11.59
CA LEU A 58 -9.99 -1.28 11.81
C LEU A 58 -9.90 -1.66 13.28
N ARG A 59 -9.56 -2.91 13.55
CA ARG A 59 -9.34 -3.40 14.91
C ARG A 59 -7.93 -3.95 15.04
N PRO A 60 -7.20 -3.62 16.12
CA PRO A 60 -5.87 -4.20 16.34
C PRO A 60 -5.95 -5.73 16.36
N ALA A 61 -5.02 -6.38 15.67
CA ALA A 61 -4.97 -7.84 15.60
C ALA A 61 -3.54 -8.31 15.42
N GLU A 62 -3.15 -9.36 16.14
CA GLU A 62 -1.86 -10.00 15.97
C GLU A 62 -1.94 -11.15 14.97
N ALA A 63 -3.05 -11.88 14.99
CA ALA A 63 -3.27 -13.00 14.09
C ALA A 63 -4.42 -12.68 13.12
N GLY A 64 -4.29 -13.11 11.87
CA GLY A 64 -5.31 -12.92 10.85
C GLY A 64 -5.44 -11.48 10.35
N ALA A 65 -4.48 -10.61 10.65
CA ALA A 65 -4.49 -9.22 10.21
C ALA A 65 -4.42 -9.14 8.69
N ASN A 66 -5.18 -8.22 8.11
CA ASN A 66 -5.19 -7.97 6.67
C ASN A 66 -4.86 -6.51 6.33
N VAL A 67 -4.61 -5.66 7.32
CA VAL A 67 -4.22 -4.27 7.13
C VAL A 67 -3.04 -3.93 8.04
N ALA A 68 -2.05 -3.22 7.50
CA ALA A 68 -0.93 -2.68 8.26
C ALA A 68 -0.87 -1.18 8.06
N LEU A 69 -0.74 -0.43 9.16
CA LEU A 69 -0.57 1.02 9.13
C LEU A 69 0.81 1.36 9.66
N PHE A 70 1.53 2.22 8.95
CA PHE A 70 2.84 2.71 9.36
C PHE A 70 2.87 4.22 9.36
N THR A 71 3.46 4.81 10.41
CA THR A 71 3.73 6.23 10.44
C THR A 71 5.18 6.43 9.94
N PRO A 72 5.38 7.13 8.81
CA PRO A 72 6.73 7.26 8.26
C PRO A 72 7.59 8.23 9.09
N PHE A 73 8.90 8.01 9.06
CA PHE A 73 9.85 8.95 9.66
C PHE A 73 9.94 10.27 8.90
N ASP A 74 9.67 10.22 7.59
CA ASP A 74 9.84 11.35 6.70
C ASP A 74 8.64 11.42 5.76
N ASP A 75 8.24 12.63 5.42
CA ASP A 75 7.13 12.87 4.51
C ASP A 75 7.41 12.44 3.07
N VAL A 76 8.65 12.08 2.77
CA VAL A 76 9.04 11.66 1.41
C VAL A 76 8.19 10.52 0.86
N VAL A 77 7.67 9.66 1.74
CA VAL A 77 6.79 8.55 1.31
C VAL A 77 5.50 9.04 0.66
N PHE A 78 5.12 10.30 0.91
CA PHE A 78 3.94 10.91 0.30
C PHE A 78 4.26 11.69 -0.96
N ASP A 79 5.55 11.75 -1.35
CA ASP A 79 5.96 12.42 -2.57
C ASP A 79 5.72 11.50 -3.79
N ARG A 80 5.43 12.10 -4.93
CA ARG A 80 5.25 11.40 -6.20
C ARG A 80 4.21 10.29 -6.14
N THR A 81 3.21 10.46 -5.29
CA THR A 81 2.09 9.52 -5.27
C THR A 81 1.30 9.61 -6.56
N SER A 82 0.60 8.54 -6.87
CA SER A 82 -0.34 8.50 -8.00
C SER A 82 -1.70 8.05 -7.50
N MET A 83 -2.71 8.14 -8.35
CA MET A 83 -4.04 7.67 -8.00
C MET A 83 -4.49 6.60 -8.97
N LYS A 84 -5.06 5.51 -8.42
CA LYS A 84 -5.73 4.47 -9.19
C LYS A 84 -7.07 4.18 -8.54
N LYS A 85 -8.14 4.30 -9.32
CA LYS A 85 -9.51 4.06 -8.84
C LYS A 85 -9.87 4.90 -7.62
N GLY A 86 -9.34 6.13 -7.55
CA GLY A 86 -9.59 7.03 -6.41
C GLY A 86 -8.73 6.74 -5.19
N ILE A 87 -7.76 5.84 -5.27
CA ILE A 87 -6.89 5.45 -4.17
C ILE A 87 -5.49 6.01 -4.41
N THR A 88 -4.94 6.68 -3.40
CA THR A 88 -3.59 7.23 -3.46
C THR A 88 -2.56 6.13 -3.21
N ILE A 89 -1.65 5.96 -4.17
CA ILE A 89 -0.63 4.91 -4.16
C ILE A 89 0.74 5.58 -4.07
N ALA A 90 1.63 5.02 -3.25
CA ALA A 90 3.01 5.50 -3.10
C ALA A 90 3.76 5.42 -4.43
N ALA A 91 4.85 6.17 -4.55
CA ALA A 91 5.73 6.10 -5.71
C ALA A 91 6.21 4.66 -5.92
N LEU A 92 6.37 4.25 -7.17
CA LEU A 92 6.79 2.87 -7.49
C LEU A 92 8.14 2.51 -6.86
N SER A 93 9.07 3.47 -6.81
CA SER A 93 10.36 3.26 -6.15
C SER A 93 10.20 2.98 -4.65
N GLN A 94 9.25 3.64 -4.00
CA GLN A 94 8.96 3.42 -2.58
C GLN A 94 8.34 2.04 -2.37
N ILE A 95 7.41 1.65 -3.24
CA ILE A 95 6.76 0.33 -3.17
C ILE A 95 7.81 -0.78 -3.34
N ALA A 96 8.71 -0.64 -4.30
CA ALA A 96 9.77 -1.61 -4.53
C ALA A 96 10.69 -1.74 -3.31
N ALA A 97 11.10 -0.62 -2.71
CA ALA A 97 11.93 -0.63 -1.51
C ALA A 97 11.23 -1.32 -0.34
N ASP A 98 9.94 -1.04 -0.15
CA ASP A 98 9.15 -1.62 0.93
C ASP A 98 9.01 -3.14 0.75
N LEU A 99 8.82 -3.61 -0.48
CA LEU A 99 8.71 -5.03 -0.78
C LEU A 99 10.03 -5.78 -0.55
N MET A 100 11.16 -5.15 -0.87
CA MET A 100 12.47 -5.77 -0.67
C MET A 100 12.74 -6.12 0.78
N THR A 101 12.16 -5.37 1.71
CA THR A 101 12.33 -5.58 3.16
C THR A 101 11.18 -6.34 3.78
N SER A 102 10.18 -6.72 3.00
CA SER A 102 9.02 -7.47 3.48
C SER A 102 9.30 -8.97 3.55
N PRO A 103 8.72 -9.69 4.51
CA PRO A 103 8.90 -11.13 4.58
C PRO A 103 8.13 -11.88 3.48
N GLY A 104 8.43 -13.15 3.33
CA GLY A 104 7.72 -14.02 2.40
C GLY A 104 7.98 -13.68 0.95
N ARG A 105 6.92 -13.39 0.19
CA ARG A 105 6.98 -13.13 -1.24
C ARG A 105 7.37 -11.70 -1.61
N GLY A 106 7.62 -10.84 -0.62
CA GLY A 106 7.98 -9.45 -0.87
C GLY A 106 9.11 -9.27 -1.88
N PRO A 107 10.27 -9.96 -1.72
CA PRO A 107 11.36 -9.83 -2.68
C PRO A 107 10.99 -10.26 -4.10
N ASN A 108 10.19 -11.31 -4.28
CA ASN A 108 9.73 -11.74 -5.60
C ASN A 108 8.78 -10.71 -6.21
N GLU A 109 7.92 -10.14 -5.41
CA GLU A 109 7.01 -9.08 -5.85
C GLU A 109 7.78 -7.82 -6.23
N ALA A 110 8.82 -7.47 -5.47
CA ALA A 110 9.70 -6.35 -5.78
C ALA A 110 10.42 -6.54 -7.11
N GLU A 111 10.91 -7.75 -7.34
CA GLU A 111 11.58 -8.08 -8.60
C GLU A 111 10.63 -7.93 -9.79
N ALA A 112 9.42 -8.44 -9.69
CA ALA A 112 8.41 -8.30 -10.75
C ALA A 112 8.06 -6.83 -11.00
N LEU A 113 7.94 -6.03 -9.94
CA LEU A 113 7.66 -4.61 -10.06
C LEU A 113 8.81 -3.87 -10.72
N MET A 114 10.06 -4.15 -10.32
CA MET A 114 11.23 -3.51 -10.90
C MET A 114 11.40 -3.86 -12.38
N GLN A 115 11.08 -5.09 -12.75
CA GLN A 115 11.08 -5.49 -14.15
C GLN A 115 10.04 -4.70 -14.95
N TRP A 116 8.83 -4.56 -14.42
CA TRP A 116 7.80 -3.75 -15.05
C TRP A 116 8.25 -2.29 -15.21
N MET A 117 8.85 -1.72 -14.17
CA MET A 117 9.37 -0.35 -14.20
C MET A 117 10.42 -0.16 -15.29
N GLN A 118 11.31 -1.15 -15.44
CA GLN A 118 12.36 -1.13 -16.45
C GLN A 118 11.77 -1.18 -17.87
N GLU A 119 10.73 -1.95 -18.07
CA GLU A 119 10.05 -2.08 -19.36
C GLU A 119 9.12 -0.91 -19.68
N ASN A 120 8.73 -0.12 -18.68
CA ASN A 120 7.74 0.95 -18.79
C ASN A 120 8.26 2.27 -18.19
N GLU A 121 9.52 2.62 -18.43
CA GLU A 121 10.13 3.81 -17.83
C GLU A 121 9.33 5.08 -18.09
N ASP A 122 8.80 5.25 -19.29
CA ASP A 122 8.05 6.44 -19.66
C ASP A 122 6.74 6.60 -18.87
N ALA A 123 6.21 5.51 -18.33
CA ALA A 123 4.95 5.52 -17.61
C ALA A 123 5.09 6.03 -16.16
N TRP A 124 6.28 5.92 -15.56
CA TRP A 124 6.48 6.27 -14.16
C TRP A 124 7.58 7.30 -13.90
N ARG A 125 8.46 7.52 -14.86
CA ARG A 125 9.45 8.60 -14.81
C ARG A 125 8.84 9.84 -15.44
N ALA A 126 8.39 10.72 -14.61
CA ALA A 126 7.85 11.98 -15.11
C ALA A 126 8.70 13.14 -14.62
#